data_b7b9a5424f36879318ec2f879bda6657
#
_entry.id   b7b9a5424f36879318ec2f879bda6657
#
_cell.length_a   1.000
_cell.length_b   1.000
_cell.length_c   1.000
_cell.angle_alpha   90.00
_cell.angle_beta   90.00
_cell.angle_gamma   90.00
#
_symmetry.space_group_name_H-M   'P 1'
#
loop_
_entity.id
_entity.type
_entity.pdbx_description
1 polymer ?
#
loop_
_entity_poly.entity_id
_entity_poly.type
_entity_poly.pdbx_seq_one_letter_code
_entity_poly.pdbx_strand_id
1 'polypeptide(L)'
;LKIKAGSEFKPYMPWDLEFDFNYGGDEDLEEKILTSVSYKIPTKFVVGSDFDLEEEGLKPISYVMGGLVRESKLTDWGRVWVEQAPSIAVLLVLLIVVTSILLFEHAITKRRQLHKWLRIAVLSVVLVWLGWIAGAQLSIVNIFAYGQALLGKLAWTTLLFEPLIVILMAYTAVSLVLLGRGVFCGWLCPFGAFQELLNQLARFARVPQLTPRFTLNEGLWAVKYLVVIGLIGVSVLWSMEWGLQGAEVEPFKTAITLKFARAWPYAIYAILLLLIGLFVERFFCRFLCPLGGTLAIFGRFHLFQSLKRRSECGSPCHVCEVSCPVQAIEPRGRINMNECFQCLDCQVDYYDDTRCPPLIAQRKRKERLDPSFPLPVLKS
;
A
#
# COMPACT_ATOMS: atom_id res chain seq x y z
N LEU A 1 -30.07 -12.63 -8.38
CA LEU A 1 -30.58 -13.68 -9.31
C LEU A 1 -30.69 -14.97 -8.52
N LYS A 2 -31.89 -15.51 -8.28
CA LYS A 2 -32.07 -16.86 -7.72
C LYS A 2 -32.27 -17.81 -8.91
N ILE A 3 -31.27 -18.60 -9.22
CA ILE A 3 -31.37 -19.64 -10.23
C ILE A 3 -32.03 -20.86 -9.55
N LYS A 4 -33.22 -21.27 -10.03
CA LYS A 4 -33.89 -22.43 -9.55
C LYS A 4 -33.42 -23.60 -10.42
N ALA A 5 -32.56 -24.46 -9.86
CA ALA A 5 -32.11 -25.66 -10.56
C ALA A 5 -33.25 -26.64 -10.71
N GLY A 6 -33.48 -27.16 -11.93
CA GLY A 6 -34.39 -28.26 -12.19
C GLY A 6 -33.83 -29.60 -11.72
N SER A 7 -34.65 -30.66 -11.68
CA SER A 7 -34.27 -32.02 -11.25
C SER A 7 -33.20 -32.68 -12.11
N GLU A 8 -32.88 -32.13 -13.29
CA GLU A 8 -31.84 -32.63 -14.21
C GLU A 8 -30.56 -31.77 -14.19
N PHE A 9 -30.43 -30.91 -13.22
CA PHE A 9 -29.29 -30.00 -13.13
C PHE A 9 -27.97 -30.73 -12.85
N LYS A 10 -27.05 -30.70 -13.81
CA LYS A 10 -25.72 -31.28 -13.69
C LYS A 10 -24.66 -30.15 -13.68
N PRO A 11 -24.08 -29.80 -12.52
CA PRO A 11 -23.19 -28.61 -12.37
C PRO A 11 -21.89 -28.72 -13.16
N TYR A 12 -21.50 -29.90 -13.61
CA TYR A 12 -20.27 -30.18 -14.37
C TYR A 12 -20.44 -30.12 -15.90
N MET A 13 -21.68 -30.02 -16.40
CA MET A 13 -21.93 -29.85 -17.82
C MET A 13 -21.94 -28.34 -18.19
N PRO A 14 -21.61 -28.01 -19.47
CA PRO A 14 -21.80 -26.63 -19.97
C PRO A 14 -23.29 -26.28 -19.88
N TRP A 15 -23.58 -25.09 -19.40
CA TRP A 15 -24.94 -24.59 -19.27
C TRP A 15 -25.20 -23.52 -20.31
N ASP A 16 -26.36 -23.63 -20.92
CA ASP A 16 -26.90 -22.59 -21.76
C ASP A 16 -27.84 -21.74 -20.89
N LEU A 17 -27.37 -20.56 -20.53
CA LEU A 17 -28.13 -19.57 -19.75
C LEU A 17 -28.90 -18.68 -20.72
N GLU A 18 -30.25 -18.87 -20.76
CA GLU A 18 -31.12 -17.92 -21.45
C GLU A 18 -31.54 -16.81 -20.51
N PHE A 19 -31.24 -15.61 -20.87
CA PHE A 19 -31.66 -14.41 -20.14
C PHE A 19 -32.86 -13.81 -20.86
N ASP A 20 -34.04 -13.83 -20.23
CA ASP A 20 -35.24 -13.15 -20.69
C ASP A 20 -35.28 -11.75 -20.06
N PHE A 21 -34.98 -10.72 -20.85
CA PHE A 21 -35.06 -9.34 -20.40
C PHE A 21 -36.42 -8.76 -20.78
N ASN A 22 -37.32 -8.68 -19.81
CA ASN A 22 -38.60 -8.01 -19.99
C ASN A 22 -38.41 -6.50 -19.71
N TYR A 23 -38.27 -5.72 -20.78
CA TYR A 23 -38.23 -4.26 -20.67
C TYR A 23 -39.69 -3.79 -20.68
N GLY A 24 -40.20 -3.42 -19.51
CA GLY A 24 -41.55 -2.83 -19.40
C GLY A 24 -41.58 -1.40 -19.97
N GLY A 25 -42.03 -1.27 -21.19
CA GLY A 25 -42.26 0.01 -21.83
C GLY A 25 -42.77 -0.20 -23.29
N ASP A 26 -44.03 0.09 -23.48
CA ASP A 26 -44.79 0.13 -24.74
C ASP A 26 -45.09 -1.18 -25.51
N GLU A 27 -46.39 -1.36 -25.75
CA GLU A 27 -47.05 -2.59 -26.22
C GLU A 27 -46.75 -3.03 -27.65
N ASP A 28 -45.77 -2.46 -28.37
CA ASP A 28 -45.59 -2.71 -29.83
C ASP A 28 -44.19 -3.19 -30.28
N LEU A 29 -43.31 -3.59 -29.39
CA LEU A 29 -41.99 -4.15 -29.77
C LEU A 29 -41.67 -5.40 -28.98
N GLU A 30 -42.23 -6.55 -29.40
CA GLU A 30 -41.75 -7.89 -29.06
C GLU A 30 -40.39 -8.18 -29.70
N GLU A 31 -39.34 -7.53 -29.34
CA GLU A 31 -38.00 -7.96 -29.67
C GLU A 31 -37.39 -8.67 -28.41
N LYS A 32 -37.68 -9.99 -28.32
CA LYS A 32 -37.01 -10.86 -27.38
C LYS A 32 -35.54 -10.94 -27.74
N ILE A 33 -34.68 -10.22 -27.05
CA ILE A 33 -33.25 -10.41 -27.15
C ILE A 33 -32.89 -11.63 -26.30
N LEU A 34 -32.91 -12.81 -26.91
CA LEU A 34 -32.41 -14.05 -26.36
C LEU A 34 -30.87 -14.05 -26.51
N THR A 35 -30.15 -13.75 -25.44
CA THR A 35 -28.71 -13.96 -25.41
C THR A 35 -28.42 -15.24 -24.66
N SER A 36 -28.06 -16.31 -25.37
CA SER A 36 -27.58 -17.56 -24.75
C SER A 36 -26.08 -17.44 -24.50
N VAL A 37 -25.67 -17.64 -23.27
CA VAL A 37 -24.27 -17.74 -22.88
C VAL A 37 -23.99 -19.12 -22.34
N SER A 38 -23.22 -19.91 -23.10
CA SER A 38 -22.76 -21.22 -22.61
C SER A 38 -21.62 -21.00 -21.59
N TYR A 39 -21.87 -21.36 -20.34
CA TYR A 39 -20.89 -21.21 -19.25
C TYR A 39 -20.70 -22.52 -18.49
N LYS A 40 -19.45 -22.98 -18.43
CA LYS A 40 -19.07 -24.15 -17.62
C LYS A 40 -18.55 -23.66 -16.26
N ILE A 41 -19.27 -23.97 -15.19
CA ILE A 41 -18.79 -23.67 -13.85
C ILE A 41 -17.51 -24.49 -13.59
N PRO A 42 -16.38 -23.82 -13.23
CA PRO A 42 -15.20 -24.56 -12.79
C PRO A 42 -15.55 -25.48 -11.61
N THR A 43 -15.14 -26.73 -11.67
CA THR A 43 -15.45 -27.76 -10.66
C THR A 43 -15.10 -27.39 -9.23
N LYS A 44 -14.16 -26.45 -9.06
CA LYS A 44 -13.78 -25.87 -7.75
C LYS A 44 -14.91 -25.09 -7.04
N PHE A 45 -15.96 -24.71 -7.74
CA PHE A 45 -17.13 -24.02 -7.18
C PHE A 45 -18.35 -24.90 -6.99
N VAL A 46 -18.24 -26.19 -7.37
CA VAL A 46 -19.31 -27.14 -7.15
C VAL A 46 -19.12 -27.79 -5.78
N VAL A 47 -19.78 -27.23 -4.77
CA VAL A 47 -19.79 -27.76 -3.40
C VAL A 47 -21.18 -28.31 -3.15
N GLY A 48 -21.32 -29.62 -3.18
CA GLY A 48 -22.50 -30.31 -2.74
C GLY A 48 -22.09 -31.49 -1.85
N SER A 49 -22.70 -31.61 -0.68
CA SER A 49 -22.43 -32.68 0.29
C SER A 49 -22.85 -34.08 -0.18
N ASP A 50 -23.60 -34.18 -1.30
CA ASP A 50 -24.21 -35.40 -1.77
C ASP A 50 -23.75 -35.80 -3.20
N PHE A 51 -22.61 -35.26 -3.64
CA PHE A 51 -22.07 -35.53 -4.96
C PHE A 51 -20.93 -36.54 -4.89
N ASP A 52 -21.22 -37.80 -5.22
CA ASP A 52 -20.22 -38.86 -5.25
C ASP A 52 -19.56 -38.90 -6.65
N LEU A 53 -18.35 -38.33 -6.76
CA LEU A 53 -17.58 -38.25 -8.01
C LEU A 53 -17.16 -39.62 -8.52
N GLU A 54 -17.15 -40.65 -7.67
CA GLU A 54 -16.76 -42.03 -8.04
C GLU A 54 -17.86 -42.79 -8.77
N GLU A 55 -19.15 -42.51 -8.47
CA GLU A 55 -20.28 -43.21 -9.14
C GLU A 55 -20.44 -42.81 -10.63
N GLU A 56 -20.00 -41.62 -11.04
CA GLU A 56 -20.08 -41.18 -12.44
C GLU A 56 -18.75 -41.27 -13.22
N GLY A 57 -17.71 -41.91 -12.68
CA GLY A 57 -16.43 -42.11 -13.38
C GLY A 57 -15.61 -40.86 -13.59
N LEU A 58 -15.94 -39.76 -12.90
CA LEU A 58 -15.20 -38.50 -12.91
C LEU A 58 -14.04 -38.57 -11.91
N LYS A 59 -12.82 -38.71 -12.42
CA LYS A 59 -11.63 -38.66 -11.58
C LYS A 59 -11.48 -37.28 -10.94
N PRO A 60 -11.24 -37.19 -9.61
CA PRO A 60 -10.97 -35.92 -8.96
C PRO A 60 -9.74 -35.23 -9.58
N ILE A 61 -9.77 -33.91 -9.66
CA ILE A 61 -8.75 -33.05 -10.32
C ILE A 61 -7.32 -33.29 -9.84
N SER A 62 -7.12 -33.92 -8.70
CA SER A 62 -5.82 -34.35 -8.19
C SER A 62 -5.00 -35.24 -9.15
N TYR A 63 -5.64 -35.83 -10.18
CA TYR A 63 -4.97 -36.68 -11.16
C TYR A 63 -4.42 -35.95 -12.40
N VAL A 64 -4.75 -34.69 -12.61
CA VAL A 64 -4.33 -33.96 -13.83
C VAL A 64 -2.94 -33.29 -13.67
N MET A 65 -2.47 -33.13 -12.45
CA MET A 65 -1.09 -32.67 -12.19
C MET A 65 -0.30 -33.81 -11.53
N GLY A 66 0.35 -34.60 -12.38
CA GLY A 66 1.16 -35.74 -11.96
C GLY A 66 2.18 -35.39 -10.88
N GLY A 67 2.06 -36.04 -9.72
CA GLY A 67 3.05 -36.13 -8.68
C GLY A 67 2.70 -35.40 -7.38
N LEU A 68 2.33 -36.20 -6.37
CA LEU A 68 2.43 -35.87 -4.94
C LEU A 68 1.61 -34.70 -4.42
N VAL A 69 0.32 -34.67 -4.63
CA VAL A 69 -0.57 -34.04 -3.67
C VAL A 69 -1.26 -35.12 -2.86
N ARG A 70 -0.64 -35.44 -1.71
CA ARG A 70 -1.30 -36.18 -0.63
C ARG A 70 -2.59 -35.41 -0.32
N GLU A 71 -3.75 -36.08 -0.32
CA GLU A 71 -5.02 -35.50 0.13
C GLU A 71 -4.86 -34.96 1.54
N SER A 72 -4.34 -33.75 1.63
CA SER A 72 -4.39 -32.98 2.86
C SER A 72 -5.80 -32.38 2.92
N LYS A 73 -6.50 -32.60 4.01
CA LYS A 73 -7.73 -31.90 4.41
C LYS A 73 -7.44 -30.40 4.57
N LEU A 74 -6.94 -29.77 3.51
CA LEU A 74 -6.70 -28.33 3.50
C LEU A 74 -8.06 -27.65 3.42
N THR A 75 -8.32 -26.78 4.36
CA THR A 75 -9.44 -25.84 4.32
C THR A 75 -9.37 -25.02 3.02
N ASP A 76 -10.49 -24.53 2.51
CA ASP A 76 -10.52 -23.79 1.24
C ASP A 76 -9.54 -22.62 1.19
N TRP A 77 -9.38 -21.89 2.29
CA TRP A 77 -8.36 -20.85 2.40
C TRP A 77 -6.92 -21.41 2.35
N GLY A 78 -6.69 -22.60 2.90
CA GLY A 78 -5.37 -23.25 2.84
C GLY A 78 -4.91 -23.55 1.43
N ARG A 79 -5.82 -23.90 0.51
CA ARG A 79 -5.52 -24.10 -0.91
C ARG A 79 -5.04 -22.80 -1.56
N VAL A 80 -5.71 -21.69 -1.27
CA VAL A 80 -5.31 -20.37 -1.79
C VAL A 80 -3.91 -19.98 -1.31
N TRP A 81 -3.55 -20.30 -0.07
CA TRP A 81 -2.21 -20.05 0.47
C TRP A 81 -1.13 -20.86 -0.24
N VAL A 82 -1.40 -22.13 -0.56
CA VAL A 82 -0.46 -22.97 -1.31
C VAL A 82 -0.34 -22.50 -2.77
N GLU A 83 -1.45 -22.14 -3.40
CA GLU A 83 -1.47 -21.61 -4.78
C GLU A 83 -0.68 -20.29 -4.89
N GLN A 84 -0.77 -19.43 -3.89
CA GLN A 84 -0.08 -18.16 -3.83
C GLN A 84 1.31 -18.22 -3.16
N ALA A 85 1.81 -19.42 -2.81
CA ALA A 85 3.10 -19.59 -2.16
C ALA A 85 4.27 -18.87 -2.85
N PRO A 86 4.42 -18.86 -4.21
CA PRO A 86 5.48 -18.10 -4.85
C PRO A 86 5.35 -16.60 -4.62
N SER A 87 4.14 -16.05 -4.68
CA SER A 87 3.89 -14.63 -4.41
C SER A 87 4.16 -14.27 -2.94
N ILE A 88 3.78 -15.15 -2.02
CA ILE A 88 4.09 -15.01 -0.59
C ILE A 88 5.60 -15.00 -0.37
N ALA A 89 6.36 -15.89 -1.02
CA ALA A 89 7.81 -15.92 -0.90
C ALA A 89 8.47 -14.61 -1.37
N VAL A 90 8.03 -14.06 -2.51
CA VAL A 90 8.54 -12.76 -3.00
C VAL A 90 8.18 -11.63 -2.03
N LEU A 91 6.95 -11.62 -1.48
CA LEU A 91 6.55 -10.64 -0.48
C LEU A 91 7.44 -10.72 0.77
N LEU A 92 7.68 -11.93 1.30
CA LEU A 92 8.55 -12.12 2.47
C LEU A 92 9.97 -11.61 2.22
N VAL A 93 10.55 -11.90 1.05
CA VAL A 93 11.86 -11.36 0.67
C VAL A 93 11.84 -9.83 0.65
N LEU A 94 10.79 -9.22 0.07
CA LEU A 94 10.64 -7.76 0.06
C LEU A 94 10.56 -7.18 1.48
N LEU A 95 9.78 -7.80 2.38
CA LEU A 95 9.66 -7.39 3.77
C LEU A 95 10.99 -7.52 4.53
N ILE A 96 11.75 -8.60 4.29
CA ILE A 96 13.09 -8.79 4.86
C ILE A 96 14.05 -7.70 4.36
N VAL A 97 14.02 -7.38 3.07
CA VAL A 97 14.85 -6.30 2.49
C VAL A 97 14.52 -4.95 3.13
N VAL A 98 13.24 -4.59 3.23
CA VAL A 98 12.82 -3.33 3.88
C VAL A 98 13.23 -3.29 5.34
N THR A 99 13.02 -4.38 6.08
CA THR A 99 13.44 -4.50 7.49
C THR A 99 14.96 -4.34 7.63
N SER A 100 15.73 -4.99 6.75
CA SER A 100 17.19 -4.88 6.74
C SER A 100 17.67 -3.45 6.46
N ILE A 101 17.01 -2.74 5.53
CA ILE A 101 17.31 -1.32 5.26
C ILE A 101 17.11 -0.46 6.51
N LEU A 102 16.03 -0.69 7.25
CA LEU A 102 15.71 0.07 8.45
C LEU A 102 16.63 -0.30 9.63
N LEU A 103 17.01 -1.56 9.79
CA LEU A 103 17.93 -2.01 10.83
C LEU A 103 19.37 -1.53 10.57
N PHE A 104 19.81 -1.56 9.32
CA PHE A 104 21.15 -1.12 8.92
C PHE A 104 21.17 0.31 8.35
N GLU A 105 20.21 1.16 8.75
CA GLU A 105 20.08 2.54 8.28
C GLU A 105 21.42 3.31 8.34
N HIS A 106 22.18 3.14 9.43
CA HIS A 106 23.47 3.81 9.62
C HIS A 106 24.50 3.48 8.54
N ALA A 107 24.58 2.22 8.11
CA ALA A 107 25.53 1.80 7.08
C ALA A 107 25.12 2.29 5.68
N ILE A 108 23.81 2.26 5.41
CA ILE A 108 23.24 2.63 4.11
C ILE A 108 23.28 4.15 3.92
N THR A 109 22.89 4.92 4.95
CA THR A 109 22.79 6.38 4.86
C THR A 109 24.15 7.08 4.77
N LYS A 110 25.23 6.46 5.24
CA LYS A 110 26.61 6.96 4.98
C LYS A 110 26.99 7.00 3.49
N ARG A 111 26.33 6.18 2.67
CA ARG A 111 26.58 6.11 1.24
C ARG A 111 25.40 6.69 0.47
N ARG A 112 25.38 7.99 0.26
CA ARG A 112 24.27 8.72 -0.40
C ARG A 112 23.78 8.07 -1.70
N GLN A 113 24.69 7.67 -2.59
CA GLN A 113 24.33 7.05 -3.86
C GLN A 113 23.69 5.67 -3.66
N LEU A 114 24.21 4.87 -2.72
CA LEU A 114 23.64 3.56 -2.39
C LEU A 114 22.20 3.72 -1.87
N HIS A 115 21.97 4.64 -0.93
CA HIS A 115 20.63 4.93 -0.41
C HIS A 115 19.67 5.32 -1.54
N LYS A 116 20.07 6.27 -2.41
CA LYS A 116 19.24 6.73 -3.53
C LYS A 116 18.81 5.59 -4.45
N TRP A 117 19.76 4.78 -4.93
CA TRP A 117 19.47 3.69 -5.85
C TRP A 117 18.68 2.56 -5.21
N LEU A 118 19.00 2.22 -3.95
CA LEU A 118 18.29 1.21 -3.19
C LEU A 118 16.83 1.63 -2.99
N ARG A 119 16.58 2.90 -2.66
CA ARG A 119 15.22 3.43 -2.50
C ARG A 119 14.44 3.38 -3.81
N ILE A 120 15.01 3.83 -4.93
CA ILE A 120 14.37 3.76 -6.24
C ILE A 120 14.06 2.29 -6.60
N ALA A 121 15.00 1.38 -6.41
CA ALA A 121 14.80 -0.04 -6.71
C ALA A 121 13.67 -0.65 -5.89
N VAL A 122 13.65 -0.44 -4.57
CA VAL A 122 12.59 -0.96 -3.70
C VAL A 122 11.23 -0.37 -4.07
N LEU A 123 11.13 0.95 -4.28
CA LEU A 123 9.88 1.59 -4.65
C LEU A 123 9.39 1.12 -6.04
N SER A 124 10.29 0.87 -6.98
CA SER A 124 9.93 0.32 -8.29
C SER A 124 9.39 -1.11 -8.17
N VAL A 125 10.03 -1.97 -7.37
CA VAL A 125 9.53 -3.33 -7.09
C VAL A 125 8.17 -3.28 -6.40
N VAL A 126 7.99 -2.40 -5.42
CA VAL A 126 6.71 -2.22 -4.71
C VAL A 126 5.62 -1.76 -5.66
N LEU A 127 5.89 -0.80 -6.54
CA LEU A 127 4.89 -0.32 -7.49
C LEU A 127 4.53 -1.41 -8.52
N VAL A 128 5.54 -1.98 -9.18
CA VAL A 128 5.31 -2.89 -10.30
C VAL A 128 4.85 -4.25 -9.81
N TRP A 129 5.59 -4.85 -8.89
CA TRP A 129 5.27 -6.21 -8.46
C TRP A 129 4.15 -6.24 -7.42
N LEU A 130 4.31 -5.54 -6.28
CA LEU A 130 3.32 -5.57 -5.21
C LEU A 130 2.01 -4.89 -5.62
N GLY A 131 2.10 -3.74 -6.32
CA GLY A 131 0.94 -2.97 -6.77
C GLY A 131 0.27 -3.58 -7.99
N TRP A 132 0.97 -3.61 -9.14
CA TRP A 132 0.35 -3.91 -10.42
C TRP A 132 0.27 -5.41 -10.75
N ILE A 133 1.18 -6.24 -10.26
CA ILE A 133 1.16 -7.69 -10.54
C ILE A 133 0.41 -8.42 -9.43
N ALA A 134 0.80 -8.26 -8.17
CA ALA A 134 0.19 -8.94 -7.05
C ALA A 134 -1.12 -8.29 -6.57
N GLY A 135 -1.36 -7.00 -6.88
CA GLY A 135 -2.57 -6.28 -6.49
C GLY A 135 -2.71 -6.04 -4.98
N ALA A 136 -1.65 -6.22 -4.21
CA ALA A 136 -1.67 -6.19 -2.76
C ALA A 136 -1.49 -4.74 -2.24
N GLN A 137 -2.56 -3.96 -2.28
CA GLN A 137 -2.60 -2.59 -1.76
C GLN A 137 -3.51 -2.52 -0.53
N LEU A 138 -2.94 -2.14 0.63
CA LEU A 138 -3.77 -1.84 1.80
C LEU A 138 -4.57 -0.55 1.60
N SER A 139 -5.80 -0.56 2.09
CA SER A 139 -6.78 0.52 1.99
C SER A 139 -7.52 0.65 3.33
N ILE A 140 -8.24 1.75 3.52
CA ILE A 140 -9.12 1.93 4.67
C ILE A 140 -10.20 0.84 4.74
N VAL A 141 -10.58 0.26 3.60
CA VAL A 141 -11.53 -0.86 3.51
C VAL A 141 -11.02 -2.08 4.29
N ASN A 142 -9.72 -2.37 4.21
CA ASN A 142 -9.12 -3.46 4.99
C ASN A 142 -9.25 -3.18 6.50
N ILE A 143 -9.02 -1.94 6.94
CA ILE A 143 -9.20 -1.56 8.35
C ILE A 143 -10.65 -1.79 8.80
N PHE A 144 -11.64 -1.43 7.97
CA PHE A 144 -13.06 -1.69 8.26
C PHE A 144 -13.34 -3.19 8.32
N ALA A 145 -12.81 -4.00 7.40
CA ALA A 145 -13.00 -5.46 7.40
C ALA A 145 -12.43 -6.11 8.67
N TYR A 146 -11.20 -5.73 9.06
CA TYR A 146 -10.59 -6.20 10.32
C TYR A 146 -11.37 -5.71 11.55
N GLY A 147 -11.84 -4.46 11.55
CA GLY A 147 -12.70 -3.93 12.60
C GLY A 147 -13.99 -4.73 12.76
N GLN A 148 -14.64 -5.11 11.66
CA GLN A 148 -15.85 -5.95 11.68
C GLN A 148 -15.56 -7.38 12.16
N ALA A 149 -14.41 -7.95 11.79
CA ALA A 149 -14.01 -9.25 12.28
C ALA A 149 -13.77 -9.25 13.81
N LEU A 150 -13.16 -8.18 14.34
CA LEU A 150 -13.00 -7.98 15.79
C LEU A 150 -14.34 -7.84 16.52
N LEU A 151 -15.34 -7.22 15.88
CA LEU A 151 -16.69 -7.09 16.43
C LEU A 151 -17.56 -8.34 16.23
N GLY A 152 -17.01 -9.42 15.67
CA GLY A 152 -17.72 -10.68 15.40
C GLY A 152 -18.77 -10.60 14.29
N LYS A 153 -18.78 -9.51 13.50
CA LYS A 153 -19.71 -9.32 12.36
C LYS A 153 -19.21 -9.95 11.06
N LEU A 154 -17.92 -10.22 10.95
CA LEU A 154 -17.27 -10.86 9.81
C LEU A 154 -16.46 -12.07 10.30
N ALA A 155 -16.58 -13.20 9.61
CA ALA A 155 -15.78 -14.37 9.94
C ALA A 155 -14.30 -14.13 9.63
N TRP A 156 -13.40 -14.46 10.55
CA TRP A 156 -11.95 -14.34 10.36
C TRP A 156 -11.45 -15.15 9.15
N THR A 157 -12.12 -16.28 8.86
CA THR A 157 -11.80 -17.10 7.70
C THR A 157 -11.91 -16.35 6.38
N THR A 158 -12.82 -15.37 6.27
CA THR A 158 -12.99 -14.55 5.07
C THR A 158 -11.73 -13.71 4.78
N LEU A 159 -11.05 -13.22 5.81
CA LEU A 159 -9.82 -12.45 5.64
C LEU A 159 -8.65 -13.31 5.17
N LEU A 160 -8.65 -14.61 5.52
CA LEU A 160 -7.58 -15.56 5.15
C LEU A 160 -7.56 -15.92 3.65
N PHE A 161 -8.60 -15.58 2.89
CA PHE A 161 -8.60 -15.78 1.44
C PHE A 161 -7.66 -14.83 0.67
N GLU A 162 -7.16 -13.78 1.32
CA GLU A 162 -6.19 -12.84 0.72
C GLU A 162 -4.85 -12.88 1.49
N PRO A 163 -4.00 -13.91 1.29
CA PRO A 163 -2.81 -14.13 2.11
C PRO A 163 -1.81 -12.98 2.04
N LEU A 164 -1.64 -12.33 0.88
CA LEU A 164 -0.73 -11.19 0.73
C LEU A 164 -1.17 -9.99 1.57
N ILE A 165 -2.49 -9.71 1.61
CA ILE A 165 -3.06 -8.62 2.41
C ILE A 165 -2.90 -8.94 3.90
N VAL A 166 -3.16 -10.19 4.32
CA VAL A 166 -3.00 -10.63 5.72
C VAL A 166 -1.57 -10.46 6.19
N ILE A 167 -0.58 -10.95 5.43
CA ILE A 167 0.84 -10.84 5.77
C ILE A 167 1.27 -9.36 5.82
N LEU A 168 0.86 -8.56 4.82
CA LEU A 168 1.18 -7.15 4.75
C LEU A 168 0.55 -6.37 5.91
N MET A 169 -0.69 -6.69 6.30
CA MET A 169 -1.38 -6.08 7.43
C MET A 169 -0.69 -6.46 8.75
N ALA A 170 -0.34 -7.73 8.96
CA ALA A 170 0.38 -8.19 10.13
C ALA A 170 1.75 -7.50 10.27
N TYR A 171 2.51 -7.43 9.18
CA TYR A 171 3.78 -6.71 9.16
C TYR A 171 3.60 -5.23 9.46
N THR A 172 2.57 -4.60 8.86
CA THR A 172 2.25 -3.18 9.10
C THR A 172 1.88 -2.94 10.56
N ALA A 173 1.08 -3.82 11.18
CA ALA A 173 0.71 -3.71 12.58
C ALA A 173 1.94 -3.80 13.51
N VAL A 174 2.83 -4.76 13.27
CA VAL A 174 4.07 -4.91 14.04
C VAL A 174 5.00 -3.71 13.85
N SER A 175 5.24 -3.30 12.60
CA SER A 175 6.10 -2.16 12.31
C SER A 175 5.54 -0.84 12.82
N LEU A 176 4.21 -0.70 12.87
CA LEU A 176 3.52 0.46 13.43
C LEU A 176 3.79 0.63 14.92
N VAL A 177 3.73 -0.47 15.68
CA VAL A 177 4.04 -0.50 17.12
C VAL A 177 5.53 -0.25 17.37
N LEU A 178 6.40 -0.81 16.55
CA LEU A 178 7.85 -0.69 16.77
C LEU A 178 8.39 0.67 16.31
N LEU A 179 8.09 1.10 15.09
CA LEU A 179 8.74 2.22 14.40
C LEU A 179 7.76 3.33 13.95
N GLY A 180 6.45 3.06 13.99
CA GLY A 180 5.42 3.98 13.52
C GLY A 180 5.04 3.78 12.05
N ARG A 181 4.12 4.62 11.55
CA ARG A 181 3.50 4.49 10.22
C ARG A 181 4.46 4.57 9.04
N GLY A 182 5.62 5.17 9.25
CA GLY A 182 6.56 5.50 8.17
C GLY A 182 7.04 4.28 7.39
N VAL A 183 7.11 3.11 8.02
CA VAL A 183 7.57 1.88 7.39
C VAL A 183 6.65 1.48 6.23
N PHE A 184 5.35 1.36 6.48
CA PHE A 184 4.40 1.03 5.42
C PHE A 184 4.24 2.17 4.42
N CYS A 185 3.89 3.37 4.89
CA CYS A 185 3.62 4.51 4.02
C CYS A 185 4.85 4.96 3.21
N GLY A 186 6.05 4.74 3.73
CA GLY A 186 7.30 5.16 3.10
C GLY A 186 7.90 4.13 2.14
N TRP A 187 7.71 2.84 2.39
CA TRP A 187 8.44 1.79 1.68
C TRP A 187 7.56 0.74 1.02
N LEU A 188 6.36 0.44 1.55
CA LEU A 188 5.53 -0.70 1.12
C LEU A 188 4.22 -0.29 0.46
N CYS A 189 3.81 0.99 0.53
CA CYS A 189 2.58 1.45 -0.12
C CYS A 189 2.81 1.66 -1.62
N PRO A 190 2.17 0.86 -2.52
CA PRO A 190 2.34 1.00 -3.96
C PRO A 190 1.96 2.39 -4.50
N PHE A 191 0.85 2.97 -4.02
CA PHE A 191 0.44 4.30 -4.45
C PHE A 191 1.41 5.39 -3.94
N GLY A 192 1.94 5.23 -2.72
CA GLY A 192 3.00 6.11 -2.20
C GLY A 192 4.29 6.02 -3.02
N ALA A 193 4.67 4.81 -3.43
CA ALA A 193 5.78 4.58 -4.33
C ALA A 193 5.56 5.24 -5.69
N PHE A 194 4.36 5.13 -6.25
CA PHE A 194 3.99 5.76 -7.51
C PHE A 194 4.15 7.28 -7.46
N GLN A 195 3.59 7.94 -6.42
CA GLN A 195 3.73 9.39 -6.27
C GLN A 195 5.20 9.83 -6.12
N GLU A 196 6.00 9.09 -5.35
CA GLU A 196 7.41 9.44 -5.15
C GLU A 196 8.24 9.25 -6.42
N LEU A 197 8.06 8.15 -7.13
CA LEU A 197 8.77 7.90 -8.39
C LEU A 197 8.42 8.95 -9.45
N LEU A 198 7.13 9.32 -9.57
CA LEU A 198 6.69 10.40 -10.45
C LEU A 198 7.30 11.75 -10.06
N ASN A 199 7.36 12.06 -8.74
CA ASN A 199 7.98 13.30 -8.29
C ASN A 199 9.50 13.31 -8.53
N GLN A 200 10.19 12.16 -8.39
CA GLN A 200 11.60 12.05 -8.75
C GLN A 200 11.83 12.30 -10.25
N LEU A 201 10.93 11.78 -11.11
CA LEU A 201 10.96 12.05 -12.55
C LEU A 201 10.69 13.53 -12.84
N ALA A 202 9.73 14.15 -12.15
CA ALA A 202 9.44 15.58 -12.27
C ALA A 202 10.65 16.44 -11.88
N ARG A 203 11.34 16.09 -10.80
CA ARG A 203 12.59 16.78 -10.40
C ARG A 203 13.70 16.61 -11.43
N PHE A 204 13.82 15.44 -12.05
CA PHE A 204 14.74 15.23 -13.15
C PHE A 204 14.38 16.09 -14.38
N ALA A 205 13.10 16.26 -14.67
CA ALA A 205 12.57 17.14 -15.71
C ALA A 205 12.58 18.63 -15.30
N ARG A 206 13.15 18.99 -14.13
CA ARG A 206 13.24 20.35 -13.58
C ARG A 206 11.89 21.02 -13.32
N VAL A 207 10.85 20.25 -13.05
CA VAL A 207 9.55 20.79 -12.62
C VAL A 207 9.71 21.48 -11.26
N PRO A 208 9.21 22.73 -11.10
CA PRO A 208 9.33 23.47 -9.84
C PRO A 208 8.60 22.73 -8.71
N GLN A 209 9.29 22.56 -7.57
CA GLN A 209 8.71 21.91 -6.40
C GLN A 209 8.13 22.96 -5.47
N LEU A 210 6.84 22.80 -5.14
CA LEU A 210 6.13 23.70 -4.23
C LEU A 210 6.26 23.17 -2.79
N THR A 211 6.93 23.94 -1.95
CA THR A 211 7.01 23.67 -0.52
C THR A 211 6.10 24.64 0.22
N PRO A 212 4.92 24.22 0.72
CA PRO A 212 4.06 25.11 1.49
C PRO A 212 4.77 25.59 2.77
N ARG A 213 4.37 26.77 3.27
CA ARG A 213 4.87 27.26 4.56
C ARG A 213 4.52 26.26 5.65
N PHE A 214 5.38 26.08 6.64
CA PHE A 214 5.21 25.06 7.69
C PHE A 214 3.85 25.15 8.40
N THR A 215 3.41 26.34 8.78
CA THR A 215 2.10 26.56 9.42
C THR A 215 0.92 26.11 8.56
N LEU A 216 0.97 26.38 7.26
CA LEU A 216 -0.05 25.95 6.31
C LEU A 216 -0.02 24.41 6.13
N ASN A 217 1.17 23.84 6.07
CA ASN A 217 1.38 22.41 5.99
C ASN A 217 0.83 21.68 7.23
N GLU A 218 1.07 22.22 8.42
CA GLU A 218 0.54 21.67 9.67
C GLU A 218 -0.99 21.71 9.70
N GLY A 219 -1.61 22.82 9.27
CA GLY A 219 -3.06 22.90 9.12
C GLY A 219 -3.62 21.88 8.13
N LEU A 220 -2.94 21.66 7.02
CA LEU A 220 -3.36 20.67 6.00
C LEU A 220 -3.24 19.22 6.49
N TRP A 221 -2.35 18.90 7.44
CA TRP A 221 -2.32 17.55 8.04
C TRP A 221 -3.61 17.18 8.75
N ALA A 222 -4.35 18.16 9.28
CA ALA A 222 -5.63 17.93 9.93
C ALA A 222 -6.67 17.34 8.98
N VAL A 223 -6.59 17.65 7.67
CA VAL A 223 -7.59 17.23 6.67
C VAL A 223 -7.73 15.71 6.61
N LYS A 224 -6.62 14.95 6.59
CA LYS A 224 -6.68 13.48 6.56
C LYS A 224 -7.36 12.89 7.80
N TYR A 225 -7.17 13.51 8.98
CA TYR A 225 -7.83 13.07 10.21
C TYR A 225 -9.33 13.36 10.16
N LEU A 226 -9.73 14.51 9.60
CA LEU A 226 -11.14 14.83 9.37
C LEU A 226 -11.78 13.84 8.39
N VAL A 227 -11.08 13.47 7.32
CA VAL A 227 -11.53 12.44 6.38
C VAL A 227 -11.72 11.10 7.10
N VAL A 228 -10.77 10.67 7.93
CA VAL A 228 -10.88 9.42 8.72
C VAL A 228 -12.08 9.46 9.65
N ILE A 229 -12.22 10.54 10.43
CA ILE A 229 -13.34 10.70 11.36
C ILE A 229 -14.67 10.71 10.62
N GLY A 230 -14.74 11.42 9.48
CA GLY A 230 -15.91 11.46 8.63
C GLY A 230 -16.29 10.08 8.09
N LEU A 231 -15.34 9.29 7.57
CA LEU A 231 -15.58 7.95 7.05
C LEU A 231 -16.03 6.98 8.15
N ILE A 232 -15.38 7.00 9.32
CA ILE A 232 -15.78 6.18 10.47
C ILE A 232 -17.16 6.63 10.94
N GLY A 233 -17.41 7.93 11.06
CA GLY A 233 -18.70 8.48 11.46
C GLY A 233 -19.84 8.04 10.53
N VAL A 234 -19.66 8.16 9.22
CA VAL A 234 -20.62 7.71 8.22
C VAL A 234 -20.85 6.20 8.29
N SER A 235 -19.78 5.40 8.45
CA SER A 235 -19.85 3.94 8.55
C SER A 235 -20.61 3.48 9.81
N VAL A 236 -20.52 4.22 10.92
CA VAL A 236 -21.15 3.87 12.21
C VAL A 236 -22.57 4.41 12.30
N LEU A 237 -22.80 5.67 11.85
CA LEU A 237 -24.07 6.37 12.03
C LEU A 237 -25.12 6.03 10.96
N TRP A 238 -24.69 5.80 9.72
CA TRP A 238 -25.61 5.47 8.62
C TRP A 238 -25.55 3.98 8.28
N SER A 239 -24.55 3.58 7.53
CA SER A 239 -24.30 2.16 7.22
C SER A 239 -22.88 1.94 6.71
N MET A 240 -22.43 0.68 6.76
CA MET A 240 -21.15 0.28 6.21
C MET A 240 -21.04 0.53 4.70
N GLU A 241 -22.15 0.41 3.96
CA GLU A 241 -22.19 0.68 2.52
C GLU A 241 -21.76 2.11 2.20
N TRP A 242 -22.29 3.09 2.91
CA TRP A 242 -21.91 4.50 2.77
C TRP A 242 -20.45 4.74 3.16
N GLY A 243 -19.96 4.05 4.20
CA GLY A 243 -18.54 4.07 4.57
C GLY A 243 -17.64 3.53 3.46
N LEU A 244 -18.04 2.44 2.80
CA LEU A 244 -17.32 1.84 1.68
C LEU A 244 -17.38 2.73 0.41
N GLN A 245 -18.53 3.39 0.15
CA GLN A 245 -18.62 4.37 -0.92
C GLN A 245 -17.72 5.58 -0.64
N GLY A 246 -17.67 6.05 0.59
CA GLY A 246 -16.76 7.12 1.01
C GLY A 246 -15.28 6.74 0.87
N ALA A 247 -14.94 5.45 0.98
CA ALA A 247 -13.58 4.95 0.78
C ALA A 247 -13.08 5.13 -0.67
N GLU A 248 -13.95 5.45 -1.63
CA GLU A 248 -13.58 5.84 -3.00
C GLU A 248 -12.76 7.15 -3.08
N VAL A 249 -12.64 7.89 -1.97
CA VAL A 249 -11.63 8.97 -1.82
C VAL A 249 -10.22 8.42 -2.02
N GLU A 250 -9.98 7.11 -1.75
CA GLU A 250 -8.69 6.48 -2.03
C GLU A 250 -8.57 6.12 -3.52
N PRO A 251 -7.59 6.70 -4.25
CA PRO A 251 -7.39 6.40 -5.67
C PRO A 251 -6.73 5.03 -5.91
N PHE A 252 -6.51 4.22 -4.84
CA PHE A 252 -5.75 2.97 -4.88
C PHE A 252 -6.38 1.96 -5.84
N LYS A 253 -7.70 1.76 -5.74
CA LYS A 253 -8.44 0.87 -6.63
C LYS A 253 -8.29 1.28 -8.10
N THR A 254 -8.37 2.59 -8.38
CA THR A 254 -8.27 3.11 -9.74
C THR A 254 -6.85 3.03 -10.29
N ALA A 255 -5.85 3.50 -9.53
CA ALA A 255 -4.48 3.62 -10.04
C ALA A 255 -3.67 2.31 -9.94
N ILE A 256 -3.93 1.49 -8.91
CA ILE A 256 -3.15 0.28 -8.65
C ILE A 256 -3.88 -0.96 -9.14
N THR A 257 -5.10 -1.24 -8.63
CA THR A 257 -5.80 -2.48 -8.94
C THR A 257 -6.33 -2.48 -10.37
N LEU A 258 -7.04 -1.43 -10.78
CA LEU A 258 -7.68 -1.34 -12.10
C LEU A 258 -6.80 -0.66 -13.16
N LYS A 259 -5.60 -0.17 -12.82
CA LYS A 259 -4.65 0.42 -13.78
C LYS A 259 -5.31 1.47 -14.69
N PHE A 260 -6.15 2.33 -14.11
CA PHE A 260 -6.99 3.36 -14.76
C PHE A 260 -8.10 2.82 -15.69
N ALA A 261 -8.31 1.51 -15.80
CA ALA A 261 -9.43 0.92 -16.53
C ALA A 261 -10.72 1.01 -15.70
N ARG A 262 -11.24 2.23 -15.52
CA ARG A 262 -12.43 2.54 -14.71
C ARG A 262 -13.19 3.72 -15.33
N ALA A 263 -14.45 3.93 -14.89
CA ALA A 263 -15.26 5.07 -15.31
C ALA A 263 -14.49 6.39 -15.20
N TRP A 264 -14.60 7.24 -16.20
CA TRP A 264 -13.80 8.45 -16.41
C TRP A 264 -13.70 9.40 -15.19
N PRO A 265 -14.74 9.60 -14.34
CA PRO A 265 -14.60 10.52 -13.20
C PRO A 265 -13.53 10.05 -12.19
N TYR A 266 -13.48 8.74 -11.91
CA TYR A 266 -12.50 8.16 -10.98
C TYR A 266 -11.08 8.18 -11.57
N ALA A 267 -10.97 7.94 -12.89
CA ALA A 267 -9.68 8.01 -13.57
C ALA A 267 -9.13 9.43 -13.57
N ILE A 268 -9.97 10.44 -13.89
CA ILE A 268 -9.58 11.85 -13.84
C ILE A 268 -9.17 12.26 -12.43
N TYR A 269 -9.92 11.87 -11.41
CA TYR A 269 -9.58 12.15 -10.01
C TYR A 269 -8.20 11.59 -9.64
N ALA A 270 -7.92 10.33 -9.97
CA ALA A 270 -6.64 9.70 -9.69
C ALA A 270 -5.48 10.39 -10.45
N ILE A 271 -5.69 10.72 -11.73
CA ILE A 271 -4.70 11.45 -12.56
C ILE A 271 -4.45 12.85 -11.98
N LEU A 272 -5.49 13.58 -11.59
CA LEU A 272 -5.35 14.91 -10.99
C LEU A 272 -4.51 14.87 -9.71
N LEU A 273 -4.74 13.88 -8.84
CA LEU A 273 -3.94 13.69 -7.63
C LEU A 273 -2.46 13.39 -7.94
N LEU A 274 -2.19 12.61 -8.98
CA LEU A 274 -0.83 12.33 -9.43
C LEU A 274 -0.17 13.57 -10.04
N LEU A 275 -0.91 14.36 -10.82
CA LEU A 275 -0.43 15.62 -11.39
C LEU A 275 -0.07 16.64 -10.29
N ILE A 276 -0.92 16.79 -9.27
CA ILE A 276 -0.57 17.64 -8.11
C ILE A 276 0.68 17.10 -7.41
N GLY A 277 0.83 15.78 -7.35
CA GLY A 277 2.01 15.10 -6.80
C GLY A 277 3.33 15.39 -7.53
N LEU A 278 3.29 15.88 -8.78
CA LEU A 278 4.49 16.34 -9.49
C LEU A 278 5.07 17.63 -8.89
N PHE A 279 4.22 18.49 -8.34
CA PHE A 279 4.60 19.77 -7.74
C PHE A 279 4.77 19.68 -6.22
N VAL A 280 3.94 18.88 -5.54
CA VAL A 280 4.00 18.67 -4.09
C VAL A 280 4.24 17.20 -3.79
N GLU A 281 5.40 16.88 -3.29
CA GLU A 281 5.79 15.50 -3.04
C GLU A 281 4.80 14.78 -2.13
N ARG A 282 4.28 13.61 -2.59
CA ARG A 282 3.34 12.76 -1.86
C ARG A 282 2.08 13.50 -1.37
N PHE A 283 1.54 14.42 -2.18
CA PHE A 283 0.40 15.28 -1.83
C PHE A 283 -0.76 14.49 -1.20
N PHE A 284 -1.25 13.46 -1.88
CA PHE A 284 -2.37 12.66 -1.37
C PHE A 284 -2.03 11.98 -0.04
N CYS A 285 -0.85 11.35 0.06
CA CYS A 285 -0.43 10.62 1.26
C CYS A 285 -0.23 11.54 2.47
N ARG A 286 0.11 12.83 2.23
CA ARG A 286 0.32 13.82 3.30
C ARG A 286 -0.99 14.37 3.85
N PHE A 287 -1.95 14.67 2.98
CA PHE A 287 -3.07 15.54 3.34
C PHE A 287 -4.44 14.86 3.25
N LEU A 288 -4.62 13.86 2.38
CA LEU A 288 -5.94 13.33 2.06
C LEU A 288 -6.11 11.84 2.42
N CYS A 289 -5.02 11.07 2.51
CA CYS A 289 -5.08 9.62 2.64
C CYS A 289 -5.70 9.17 3.98
N PRO A 290 -6.90 8.55 3.99
CA PRO A 290 -7.54 8.08 5.21
C PRO A 290 -6.78 6.90 5.83
N LEU A 291 -6.26 5.96 5.04
CA LEU A 291 -5.38 4.91 5.57
C LEU A 291 -4.17 5.51 6.28
N GLY A 292 -3.50 6.50 5.65
CA GLY A 292 -2.36 7.19 6.25
C GLY A 292 -2.72 7.94 7.53
N GLY A 293 -3.93 8.50 7.61
CA GLY A 293 -4.47 9.13 8.83
C GLY A 293 -4.69 8.13 9.95
N THR A 294 -5.32 6.99 9.65
CA THR A 294 -5.56 5.90 10.60
C THR A 294 -4.25 5.34 11.15
N LEU A 295 -3.30 5.04 10.27
CA LEU A 295 -1.97 4.57 10.70
C LEU A 295 -1.21 5.62 11.52
N ALA A 296 -1.41 6.91 11.28
CA ALA A 296 -0.79 7.97 12.08
C ALA A 296 -1.36 8.04 13.50
N ILE A 297 -2.68 7.80 13.67
CA ILE A 297 -3.33 7.77 14.99
C ILE A 297 -2.75 6.62 15.82
N PHE A 298 -2.71 5.41 15.27
CA PHE A 298 -2.17 4.25 15.98
C PHE A 298 -0.65 4.29 16.14
N GLY A 299 0.08 4.80 15.14
CA GLY A 299 1.55 4.92 15.16
C GLY A 299 2.10 5.95 16.14
N ARG A 300 1.22 6.73 16.80
CA ARG A 300 1.62 7.66 17.86
C ARG A 300 2.29 6.96 19.06
N PHE A 301 1.94 5.72 19.30
CA PHE A 301 2.42 4.93 20.43
C PHE A 301 3.62 4.03 20.07
N HIS A 302 4.44 4.40 19.07
CA HIS A 302 5.61 3.64 18.67
C HIS A 302 6.67 3.58 19.79
N LEU A 303 7.34 2.42 19.87
CA LEU A 303 8.28 2.12 20.95
C LEU A 303 9.69 2.66 20.67
N PHE A 304 10.13 2.67 19.41
CA PHE A 304 11.50 3.02 19.05
C PHE A 304 11.53 4.26 18.14
N GLN A 305 12.41 5.20 18.48
CA GLN A 305 12.76 6.32 17.62
C GLN A 305 14.04 5.97 16.85
N SER A 306 13.89 5.51 15.61
CA SER A 306 15.02 5.13 14.77
C SER A 306 15.81 6.34 14.26
N LEU A 307 15.17 7.48 14.04
CA LEU A 307 15.78 8.64 13.42
C LEU A 307 16.55 9.52 14.42
N LYS A 308 17.86 9.66 14.20
CA LYS A 308 18.76 10.38 15.10
C LYS A 308 18.78 11.88 14.81
N ARG A 309 18.88 12.67 15.89
CA ARG A 309 19.02 14.14 15.86
C ARG A 309 20.14 14.57 16.80
N ARG A 310 20.78 15.69 16.48
CA ARG A 310 21.77 16.35 17.35
C ARG A 310 21.12 17.51 18.12
N SER A 311 21.78 17.96 19.17
CA SER A 311 21.35 19.14 19.97
C SER A 311 21.26 20.42 19.15
N GLU A 312 22.09 20.54 18.12
CA GLU A 312 22.15 21.72 17.24
C GLU A 312 21.06 21.72 16.14
N CYS A 313 20.31 20.62 16.01
CA CYS A 313 19.22 20.55 15.03
C CYS A 313 18.03 21.41 15.49
N GLY A 314 17.62 22.38 14.64
CA GLY A 314 16.55 23.32 14.93
C GLY A 314 17.05 24.64 15.54
N SER A 315 18.27 24.69 16.07
CA SER A 315 18.92 25.94 16.49
C SER A 315 20.42 25.69 16.68
N PRO A 316 21.31 26.16 15.80
CA PRO A 316 21.07 27.05 14.63
C PRO A 316 20.87 26.27 13.29
N CYS A 317 20.84 24.92 13.26
CA CYS A 317 20.89 24.15 12.03
C CYS A 317 19.50 23.72 11.52
N HIS A 318 19.15 24.12 10.30
CA HIS A 318 17.87 23.79 9.63
C HIS A 318 18.02 22.95 8.34
N VAL A 319 19.22 22.44 8.03
CA VAL A 319 19.51 21.74 6.76
C VAL A 319 18.56 20.57 6.49
N CYS A 320 18.38 19.65 7.47
CA CYS A 320 17.50 18.52 7.31
C CYS A 320 16.01 18.90 7.29
N GLU A 321 15.60 20.02 7.91
CA GLU A 321 14.24 20.55 7.85
C GLU A 321 13.89 20.97 6.43
N VAL A 322 14.77 21.76 5.81
CA VAL A 322 14.59 22.28 4.44
C VAL A 322 14.64 21.14 3.42
N SER A 323 15.50 20.14 3.63
CA SER A 323 15.62 18.99 2.72
C SER A 323 14.58 17.90 2.95
N CYS A 324 13.73 18.01 3.96
CA CYS A 324 12.68 17.02 4.22
C CYS A 324 11.56 17.10 3.18
N PRO A 325 11.38 16.08 2.33
CA PRO A 325 10.43 16.14 1.21
C PRO A 325 8.98 16.29 1.68
N VAL A 326 8.67 15.77 2.87
CA VAL A 326 7.31 15.83 3.44
C VAL A 326 7.17 16.83 4.57
N GLN A 327 8.22 17.62 4.85
CA GLN A 327 8.24 18.65 5.89
C GLN A 327 7.80 18.13 7.28
N ALA A 328 8.14 16.88 7.61
CA ALA A 328 7.82 16.28 8.91
C ALA A 328 8.79 16.71 10.04
N ILE A 329 9.75 17.56 9.74
CA ILE A 329 10.70 18.10 10.72
C ILE A 329 10.25 19.51 11.12
N GLU A 330 9.95 19.69 12.39
CA GLU A 330 9.55 20.97 12.95
C GLU A 330 10.72 21.97 12.95
N PRO A 331 10.48 23.30 12.92
CA PRO A 331 11.53 24.31 13.00
C PRO A 331 12.41 24.19 14.24
N ARG A 332 11.88 23.61 15.33
CA ARG A 332 12.64 23.27 16.56
C ARG A 332 13.56 22.04 16.43
N GLY A 333 13.64 21.44 15.24
CA GLY A 333 14.47 20.28 14.97
C GLY A 333 13.87 18.92 15.35
N ARG A 334 12.66 18.87 15.92
CA ARG A 334 11.97 17.62 16.27
C ARG A 334 11.37 16.99 15.02
N ILE A 335 11.40 15.66 14.95
CA ILE A 335 10.73 14.91 13.88
C ILE A 335 9.34 14.54 14.37
N ASN A 336 8.31 14.97 13.64
CA ASN A 336 6.95 14.52 13.84
C ASN A 336 6.79 13.11 13.21
N MET A 337 6.88 12.06 14.02
CA MET A 337 6.81 10.68 13.55
C MET A 337 5.45 10.33 12.97
N ASN A 338 4.37 11.05 13.36
CA ASN A 338 3.05 10.84 12.77
C ASN A 338 2.98 11.32 11.31
N GLU A 339 3.88 12.22 10.89
CA GLU A 339 3.95 12.75 9.53
C GLU A 339 5.15 12.24 8.75
N CYS A 340 6.11 11.63 9.43
CA CYS A 340 7.32 11.09 8.84
C CYS A 340 7.04 9.80 8.05
N PHE A 341 7.63 9.70 6.85
CA PHE A 341 7.59 8.48 6.01
C PHE A 341 8.87 7.63 6.13
N GLN A 342 9.75 7.95 7.06
CA GLN A 342 11.02 7.23 7.27
C GLN A 342 11.80 7.00 5.97
N CYS A 343 11.82 8.01 5.09
CA CYS A 343 12.57 7.96 3.83
C CYS A 343 14.09 7.91 4.01
N LEU A 344 14.58 8.22 5.21
CA LEU A 344 15.98 8.27 5.61
C LEU A 344 16.82 9.39 4.96
N ASP A 345 16.25 10.26 4.13
CA ASP A 345 16.99 11.37 3.49
C ASP A 345 17.63 12.31 4.52
N CYS A 346 16.90 12.61 5.61
CA CYS A 346 17.46 13.40 6.71
C CYS A 346 18.62 12.71 7.43
N GLN A 347 18.67 11.35 7.43
CA GLN A 347 19.79 10.60 7.99
C GLN A 347 20.98 10.58 7.05
N VAL A 348 20.76 10.62 5.73
CA VAL A 348 21.83 10.80 4.76
C VAL A 348 22.53 12.15 4.99
N ASP A 349 21.76 13.24 5.11
CA ASP A 349 22.34 14.56 5.42
C ASP A 349 22.94 14.63 6.83
N TYR A 350 22.39 13.89 7.81
CA TYR A 350 22.89 13.82 9.18
C TYR A 350 24.30 13.20 9.29
N TYR A 351 24.61 12.21 8.46
CA TYR A 351 25.92 11.54 8.45
C TYR A 351 26.90 12.12 7.42
N ASP A 352 26.46 13.05 6.58
CA ASP A 352 27.32 13.71 5.56
C ASP A 352 28.13 14.83 6.19
N ASP A 353 29.44 14.65 6.27
CA ASP A 353 30.39 15.61 6.80
C ASP A 353 30.65 16.82 5.88
N THR A 354 30.09 16.79 4.66
CA THR A 354 30.13 17.91 3.71
C THR A 354 28.87 18.77 3.77
N ARG A 355 27.77 18.27 4.33
CA ARG A 355 26.48 18.94 4.38
C ARG A 355 26.03 19.30 5.79
N CYS A 356 26.30 18.45 6.78
CA CYS A 356 25.88 18.66 8.16
C CYS A 356 26.79 19.73 8.83
N PRO A 357 26.30 20.94 9.17
CA PRO A 357 27.11 22.01 9.74
C PRO A 357 27.88 21.61 11.01
N PRO A 358 27.29 20.88 11.98
CA PRO A 358 28.04 20.38 13.14
C PRO A 358 29.20 19.46 12.75
N LEU A 359 29.07 18.58 11.76
CA LEU A 359 30.14 17.70 11.29
C LEU A 359 31.21 18.49 10.53
N ILE A 360 30.83 19.48 9.73
CA ILE A 360 31.75 20.38 9.05
C ILE A 360 32.60 21.13 10.09
N ALA A 361 31.97 21.64 11.16
CA ALA A 361 32.70 22.32 12.22
C ALA A 361 33.65 21.37 12.96
N GLN A 362 33.22 20.14 13.27
CA GLN A 362 34.08 19.13 13.88
C GLN A 362 35.25 18.74 12.99
N ARG A 363 35.04 18.57 11.66
CA ARG A 363 36.08 18.29 10.70
C ARG A 363 37.12 19.43 10.64
N LYS A 364 36.66 20.65 10.47
CA LYS A 364 37.55 21.82 10.46
C LYS A 364 38.35 21.97 11.78
N ARG A 365 37.75 21.60 12.93
CA ARG A 365 38.47 21.59 14.19
C ARG A 365 39.56 20.54 14.23
N LYS A 366 39.28 19.31 13.72
CA LYS A 366 40.26 18.23 13.63
C LYS A 366 41.39 18.60 12.68
N GLU A 367 41.10 19.14 11.51
CA GLU A 367 42.07 19.63 10.50
C GLU A 367 43.02 20.70 11.11
N ARG A 368 42.50 21.57 11.98
CA ARG A 368 43.34 22.58 12.68
C ARG A 368 44.25 21.99 13.77
N LEU A 369 43.83 20.89 14.39
CA LEU A 369 44.57 20.22 15.48
C LEU A 369 45.56 19.19 14.95
N ASP A 370 45.35 18.64 13.78
CA ASP A 370 46.22 17.67 13.11
C ASP A 370 46.47 18.06 11.65
N PRO A 371 47.55 18.79 11.36
CA PRO A 371 47.91 19.25 10.02
C PRO A 371 48.20 18.12 9.04
N SER A 372 48.43 16.89 9.53
CA SER A 372 48.68 15.68 8.69
C SER A 372 47.40 15.01 8.21
N PHE A 373 46.23 15.52 8.58
CA PHE A 373 44.93 14.95 8.19
C PHE A 373 44.69 15.12 6.69
N PRO A 374 44.51 14.04 5.91
CA PRO A 374 44.36 14.15 4.45
C PRO A 374 43.08 14.91 4.11
N LEU A 375 43.19 15.96 3.32
CA LEU A 375 42.07 16.71 2.76
C LEU A 375 41.19 15.76 1.93
N PRO A 376 39.85 15.72 2.14
CA PRO A 376 38.98 14.94 1.30
C PRO A 376 39.03 15.47 -0.13
N VAL A 377 39.40 14.61 -1.08
CA VAL A 377 39.35 14.93 -2.50
C VAL A 377 37.90 15.22 -2.85
N LEU A 378 37.60 16.47 -3.21
CA LEU A 378 36.32 16.88 -3.77
C LEU A 378 36.13 16.09 -5.09
N LYS A 379 35.32 15.04 -5.02
CA LYS A 379 34.82 14.39 -6.23
C LYS A 379 33.76 15.31 -6.83
N SER A 380 34.11 15.95 -7.93
CA SER A 380 33.24 16.72 -8.81
C SER A 380 32.03 15.91 -9.32
#